data_f62d05902cac7e7f433fecc247c090d0
#
_entry.id   f62d05902cac7e7f433fecc247c090d0
#
_cell.length_a   1.000
_cell.length_b   1.000
_cell.length_c   1.000
_cell.angle_alpha   90.00
_cell.angle_beta   90.00
_cell.angle_gamma   90.00
#
_symmetry.space_group_name_H-M   'P 1'
#
loop_
_entity.id
_entity.type
_entity.pdbx_description
1 polymer ?
#
loop_
_entity_poly.entity_id
_entity_poly.type
_entity_poly.pdbx_seq_one_letter_code
_entity_poly.pdbx_strand_id
1 'polypeptide(L)'
;YGSSPRQNATTGWTLRDTEGNILQSGQWNSKEIPVGNNFTLGEVAAPLTTVTTPQRLILEVSVNNRKNDWNIWVYPTVRQAIPHENKICMTDRLDTITLNTLEKGATVLLSLKKGSLSKELGGDIQIGFSSIFWNTAWTAKQAPHTLGILCNPAHPALSEFPTEYHSDYQWWDAMSHSGAIEFSKLSPKIHPIVRVIDDWFTNRPLALLFEARVGKGKILVSGIDFWQDMDKRPEARQLLYSLKKYMNSPAFHPDTELKREQIQQLL
;
A
#
# COMPACT_ATOMS: atom_id res chain seq x y z
N TYR A 1 29.97 -11.81 -7.49
CA TYR A 1 31.04 -12.54 -6.78
C TYR A 1 32.29 -12.53 -7.65
N GLY A 2 33.43 -12.12 -7.10
CA GLY A 2 34.75 -12.17 -7.73
C GLY A 2 35.66 -13.08 -6.96
N SER A 3 36.71 -13.58 -7.62
CA SER A 3 37.76 -14.42 -6.98
C SER A 3 38.78 -13.62 -6.17
N SER A 4 38.76 -12.29 -6.31
CA SER A 4 39.70 -11.38 -5.63
C SER A 4 39.04 -10.04 -5.30
N PRO A 5 39.56 -9.30 -4.31
CA PRO A 5 39.11 -7.95 -3.98
C PRO A 5 39.21 -7.00 -5.19
N ARG A 6 38.33 -5.99 -5.23
CA ARG A 6 38.37 -4.91 -6.23
C ARG A 6 39.20 -3.76 -5.67
N GLN A 7 40.38 -3.56 -6.22
CA GLN A 7 41.24 -2.46 -5.84
C GLN A 7 40.81 -1.15 -6.51
N ASN A 8 40.94 -0.03 -5.82
CA ASN A 8 40.64 1.32 -6.32
C ASN A 8 39.32 1.46 -7.02
N ALA A 9 38.27 0.84 -6.46
CA ALA A 9 36.94 0.91 -7.04
C ALA A 9 36.36 2.34 -6.99
N THR A 10 35.98 2.88 -8.12
CA THR A 10 35.20 4.14 -8.20
C THR A 10 33.76 3.85 -7.80
N THR A 11 33.28 4.53 -6.77
CA THR A 11 31.93 4.34 -6.22
C THR A 11 31.17 5.66 -6.21
N GLY A 12 29.89 5.61 -6.56
CA GLY A 12 29.05 6.78 -6.61
C GLY A 12 27.58 6.46 -6.48
N TRP A 13 26.77 7.50 -6.34
CA TRP A 13 25.34 7.39 -6.27
C TRP A 13 24.66 8.56 -6.98
N THR A 14 23.44 8.33 -7.43
CA THR A 14 22.58 9.33 -8.06
C THR A 14 21.16 9.12 -7.57
N LEU A 15 20.53 10.21 -7.12
CA LEU A 15 19.11 10.26 -6.80
C LEU A 15 18.39 11.00 -7.93
N ARG A 16 17.43 10.34 -8.59
CA ARG A 16 16.69 10.89 -9.71
C ARG A 16 15.19 10.65 -9.58
N ASP A 17 14.39 11.43 -10.27
CA ASP A 17 12.97 11.18 -10.43
C ASP A 17 12.70 10.08 -11.49
N THR A 18 11.42 9.78 -11.72
CA THR A 18 10.99 8.77 -12.72
C THR A 18 11.16 9.23 -14.16
N GLU A 19 11.35 10.53 -14.40
CA GLU A 19 11.61 11.12 -15.72
C GLU A 19 13.11 11.11 -16.05
N GLY A 20 13.97 10.78 -15.06
CA GLY A 20 15.41 10.72 -15.20
C GLY A 20 16.13 12.01 -14.79
N ASN A 21 15.42 13.03 -14.30
CA ASN A 21 16.05 14.25 -13.82
C ASN A 21 16.80 13.96 -12.52
N ILE A 22 18.07 14.36 -12.47
CA ILE A 22 18.93 14.15 -11.32
C ILE A 22 18.63 15.23 -10.28
N LEU A 23 18.17 14.82 -9.11
CA LEU A 23 17.96 15.68 -7.96
C LEU A 23 19.29 15.91 -7.23
N GLN A 24 20.03 14.83 -7.02
CA GLN A 24 21.33 14.85 -6.38
C GLN A 24 22.22 13.70 -6.83
N SER A 25 23.52 13.89 -6.70
CA SER A 25 24.52 12.83 -6.92
C SER A 25 25.73 13.05 -6.02
N GLY A 26 26.50 12.01 -5.83
CA GLY A 26 27.73 12.06 -5.07
C GLY A 26 28.64 10.91 -5.39
N GLN A 27 29.87 11.02 -4.91
CA GLN A 27 30.89 9.98 -5.03
C GLN A 27 31.48 9.71 -3.65
N TRP A 28 31.87 8.48 -3.42
CA TRP A 28 32.68 8.12 -2.27
C TRP A 28 34.15 7.96 -2.69
N ASN A 29 35.03 8.14 -1.75
CA ASN A 29 36.45 7.94 -2.01
C ASN A 29 36.71 6.52 -2.55
N SER A 30 37.63 6.42 -3.50
CA SER A 30 38.09 5.13 -4.03
C SER A 30 38.57 4.23 -2.88
N LYS A 31 38.12 2.99 -2.91
CA LYS A 31 38.42 2.02 -1.86
C LYS A 31 38.58 0.61 -2.40
N GLU A 32 39.20 -0.22 -1.61
CA GLU A 32 39.18 -1.66 -1.83
C GLU A 32 37.81 -2.21 -1.42
N ILE A 33 37.21 -3.03 -2.29
CA ILE A 33 36.01 -3.78 -1.98
C ILE A 33 36.42 -5.25 -1.81
N PRO A 34 36.31 -5.81 -0.58
CA PRO A 34 36.69 -7.16 -0.30
C PRO A 34 35.79 -8.19 -0.99
N VAL A 35 36.23 -9.41 -1.09
CA VAL A 35 35.38 -10.54 -1.44
C VAL A 35 34.44 -10.84 -0.28
N GLY A 36 33.14 -10.98 -0.56
CA GLY A 36 32.13 -11.26 0.45
C GLY A 36 30.88 -10.43 0.25
N ASN A 37 30.09 -10.33 1.30
CA ASN A 37 28.82 -9.56 1.34
C ASN A 37 28.82 -8.60 2.54
N ASN A 38 27.78 -7.76 2.63
CA ASN A 38 27.57 -6.80 3.73
C ASN A 38 28.71 -5.76 3.91
N PHE A 39 29.38 -5.40 2.81
CA PHE A 39 30.38 -4.34 2.83
C PHE A 39 29.71 -2.98 2.61
N THR A 40 29.93 -2.05 3.55
CA THR A 40 29.40 -0.67 3.45
C THR A 40 30.21 0.14 2.45
N LEU A 41 29.58 0.55 1.35
CA LEU A 41 30.20 1.43 0.35
C LEU A 41 30.30 2.86 0.87
N GLY A 42 29.28 3.37 1.53
CA GLY A 42 29.19 4.72 2.06
C GLY A 42 27.77 5.05 2.54
N GLU A 43 27.57 6.29 2.92
CA GLU A 43 26.27 6.83 3.29
C GLU A 43 25.77 7.82 2.24
N VAL A 44 24.47 7.87 2.03
CA VAL A 44 23.79 8.84 1.18
C VAL A 44 22.98 9.76 2.07
N ALA A 45 23.29 11.04 2.05
CA ALA A 45 22.50 12.09 2.70
C ALA A 45 22.03 13.07 1.62
N ALA A 46 20.72 13.16 1.43
CA ALA A 46 20.10 14.01 0.43
C ALA A 46 18.94 14.81 1.04
N PRO A 47 18.99 16.16 1.03
CA PRO A 47 17.85 16.97 1.44
C PRO A 47 16.72 16.80 0.42
N LEU A 48 15.52 16.48 0.93
CA LEU A 48 14.31 16.27 0.12
C LEU A 48 13.32 17.43 0.22
N THR A 49 13.78 18.60 0.64
CA THR A 49 12.94 19.79 0.86
C THR A 49 12.27 20.32 -0.41
N THR A 50 12.82 20.00 -1.58
CA THR A 50 12.27 20.35 -2.89
C THR A 50 11.11 19.45 -3.32
N VAL A 51 10.90 18.32 -2.63
CA VAL A 51 9.81 17.39 -2.92
C VAL A 51 8.53 17.89 -2.27
N THR A 52 7.67 18.53 -3.05
CA THR A 52 6.42 19.16 -2.61
C THR A 52 5.18 18.31 -2.89
N THR A 53 5.31 17.27 -3.69
CA THR A 53 4.25 16.31 -4.02
C THR A 53 4.71 14.88 -3.75
N PRO A 54 3.79 13.94 -3.47
CA PRO A 54 4.16 12.55 -3.34
C PRO A 54 4.78 12.02 -4.62
N GLN A 55 5.96 11.42 -4.54
CA GLN A 55 6.63 10.89 -5.72
C GLN A 55 7.55 9.72 -5.39
N ARG A 56 7.79 8.91 -6.41
CA ARG A 56 8.80 7.87 -6.40
C ARG A 56 10.11 8.45 -6.95
N LEU A 57 11.18 8.27 -6.19
CA LEU A 57 12.53 8.54 -6.61
C LEU A 57 13.28 7.23 -6.82
N ILE A 58 14.38 7.29 -7.56
CA ILE A 58 15.25 6.15 -7.83
C ILE A 58 16.64 6.50 -7.31
N LEU A 59 17.11 5.72 -6.32
CA LEU A 59 18.49 5.76 -5.87
C LEU A 59 19.30 4.75 -6.68
N GLU A 60 20.19 5.22 -7.54
CA GLU A 60 21.15 4.40 -8.26
C GLU A 60 22.51 4.44 -7.54
N VAL A 61 23.11 3.29 -7.31
CA VAL A 61 24.48 3.16 -6.80
C VAL A 61 25.34 2.49 -7.84
N SER A 62 26.52 3.05 -8.07
CA SER A 62 27.49 2.54 -9.04
C SER A 62 28.80 2.13 -8.39
N VAL A 63 29.37 1.05 -8.88
CA VAL A 63 30.72 0.57 -8.57
C VAL A 63 31.43 0.28 -9.89
N ASN A 64 32.39 1.12 -10.27
CA ASN A 64 33.00 1.11 -11.60
C ASN A 64 31.91 1.18 -12.69
N ASN A 65 31.82 0.15 -13.54
CA ASN A 65 30.83 0.05 -14.62
C ASN A 65 29.57 -0.77 -14.25
N ARG A 66 29.38 -1.10 -12.98
CA ARG A 66 28.21 -1.84 -12.48
C ARG A 66 27.32 -0.90 -11.74
N LYS A 67 26.00 -1.09 -11.92
CA LYS A 67 24.96 -0.27 -11.29
C LYS A 67 23.89 -1.17 -10.73
N ASN A 68 23.27 -0.70 -9.65
CA ASN A 68 22.03 -1.22 -9.12
C ASN A 68 21.18 -0.05 -8.63
N ASP A 69 19.86 -0.20 -8.62
CA ASP A 69 18.97 0.86 -8.19
C ASP A 69 17.85 0.35 -7.28
N TRP A 70 17.25 1.29 -6.55
CA TRP A 70 16.15 1.06 -5.64
C TRP A 70 15.15 2.21 -5.72
N ASN A 71 13.87 1.87 -5.67
CA ASN A 71 12.80 2.83 -5.54
C ASN A 71 12.71 3.35 -4.10
N ILE A 72 12.51 4.66 -3.96
CA ILE A 72 12.29 5.36 -2.71
C ILE A 72 11.05 6.24 -2.88
N TRP A 73 10.09 6.11 -1.98
CA TRP A 73 8.89 6.96 -2.00
C TRP A 73 9.05 8.10 -1.01
N VAL A 74 8.78 9.30 -1.48
CA VAL A 74 8.91 10.52 -0.68
C VAL A 74 7.56 11.22 -0.63
N TYR A 75 7.14 11.60 0.57
CA TYR A 75 5.88 12.28 0.81
C TYR A 75 6.12 13.63 1.46
N PRO A 76 5.39 14.68 1.06
CA PRO A 76 5.55 16.00 1.65
C PRO A 76 5.14 15.98 3.13
N THR A 77 5.89 16.70 3.95
CA THR A 77 5.58 16.88 5.39
C THR A 77 4.27 17.66 5.58
N VAL A 78 4.06 18.67 4.73
CA VAL A 78 2.84 19.48 4.74
C VAL A 78 1.93 19.03 3.60
N ARG A 79 0.72 18.62 3.94
CA ARG A 79 -0.32 18.22 2.98
C ARG A 79 -1.33 19.34 2.83
N GLN A 80 -1.91 19.44 1.63
CA GLN A 80 -3.04 20.34 1.43
C GLN A 80 -4.23 19.90 2.28
N ALA A 81 -4.94 20.86 2.87
CA ALA A 81 -6.16 20.55 3.59
C ALA A 81 -7.22 19.97 2.62
N ILE A 82 -7.92 18.96 3.08
CA ILE A 82 -9.04 18.38 2.33
C ILE A 82 -10.29 19.18 2.68
N PRO A 83 -10.92 19.89 1.72
CA PRO A 83 -12.16 20.60 1.99
C PRO A 83 -13.23 19.63 2.52
N HIS A 84 -13.96 20.04 3.55
CA HIS A 84 -15.04 19.23 4.13
C HIS A 84 -14.64 17.80 4.59
N GLU A 85 -13.39 17.58 4.97
CA GLU A 85 -12.91 16.28 5.49
C GLU A 85 -13.78 15.78 6.66
N ASN A 86 -14.33 16.70 7.44
CA ASN A 86 -15.24 16.41 8.55
C ASN A 86 -16.58 15.77 8.13
N LYS A 87 -16.94 15.75 6.85
CA LYS A 87 -18.09 15.03 6.33
C LYS A 87 -17.83 13.53 6.13
N ILE A 88 -16.59 13.10 6.16
CA ILE A 88 -16.22 11.68 6.07
C ILE A 88 -16.22 11.12 7.50
N CYS A 89 -17.16 10.22 7.77
CA CYS A 89 -17.17 9.45 9.01
C CYS A 89 -16.16 8.31 8.93
N MET A 90 -15.02 8.44 9.60
CA MET A 90 -14.06 7.35 9.73
C MET A 90 -14.35 6.53 10.98
N THR A 91 -14.46 5.21 10.82
CA THR A 91 -14.82 4.29 11.89
C THR A 91 -14.14 2.93 11.74
N ASP A 92 -14.00 2.21 12.85
CA ASP A 92 -13.59 0.80 12.92
C ASP A 92 -14.77 -0.15 13.17
N ARG A 93 -16.02 0.39 13.20
CA ARG A 93 -17.22 -0.34 13.60
C ARG A 93 -18.37 -0.08 12.65
N LEU A 94 -19.23 -1.09 12.54
CA LEU A 94 -20.51 -1.01 11.85
C LEU A 94 -21.65 -1.18 12.86
N ASP A 95 -21.66 -0.32 13.87
CA ASP A 95 -22.76 -0.27 14.84
C ASP A 95 -24.06 0.29 14.20
N THR A 96 -25.16 0.19 14.92
CA THR A 96 -26.47 0.64 14.46
C THR A 96 -26.47 2.12 14.09
N ILE A 97 -25.69 2.96 14.80
CA ILE A 97 -25.60 4.40 14.53
C ILE A 97 -24.92 4.63 13.19
N THR A 98 -23.76 4.01 12.97
CA THR A 98 -23.00 4.10 11.72
C THR A 98 -23.83 3.62 10.53
N LEU A 99 -24.50 2.47 10.67
CA LEU A 99 -25.34 1.91 9.59
C LEU A 99 -26.54 2.79 9.28
N ASN A 100 -27.24 3.30 10.28
CA ASN A 100 -28.37 4.20 10.08
C ASN A 100 -27.95 5.53 9.42
N THR A 101 -26.76 6.03 9.78
CA THR A 101 -26.22 7.26 9.21
C THR A 101 -25.80 7.05 7.74
N LEU A 102 -25.19 5.91 7.46
CA LEU A 102 -24.82 5.49 6.10
C LEU A 102 -26.06 5.37 5.21
N GLU A 103 -27.12 4.65 5.65
CA GLU A 103 -28.36 4.51 4.89
C GLU A 103 -29.05 5.85 4.58
N LYS A 104 -28.87 6.86 5.43
CA LYS A 104 -29.39 8.22 5.23
C LYS A 104 -28.55 9.09 4.28
N GLY A 105 -27.41 8.62 3.82
CA GLY A 105 -26.59 9.31 2.81
C GLY A 105 -25.21 9.77 3.27
N ALA A 106 -24.73 9.30 4.41
CA ALA A 106 -23.37 9.63 4.87
C ALA A 106 -22.30 8.99 3.99
N THR A 107 -21.12 9.62 4.02
CA THR A 107 -19.87 9.08 3.46
C THR A 107 -19.05 8.45 4.60
N VAL A 108 -18.81 7.15 4.52
CA VAL A 108 -18.14 6.39 5.59
C VAL A 108 -16.84 5.78 5.07
N LEU A 109 -15.76 5.96 5.81
CA LEU A 109 -14.52 5.18 5.68
C LEU A 109 -14.48 4.16 6.81
N LEU A 110 -14.76 2.91 6.48
CA LEU A 110 -14.56 1.80 7.40
C LEU A 110 -13.12 1.33 7.29
N SER A 111 -12.31 1.56 8.31
CA SER A 111 -10.95 1.04 8.42
C SER A 111 -10.92 -0.04 9.48
N LEU A 112 -10.81 -1.28 9.04
CA LEU A 112 -10.79 -2.44 9.94
C LEU A 112 -9.49 -2.46 10.74
N LYS A 113 -9.58 -2.70 12.04
CA LYS A 113 -8.39 -2.98 12.84
C LYS A 113 -7.83 -4.35 12.46
N LYS A 114 -6.52 -4.46 12.47
CA LYS A 114 -5.87 -5.75 12.22
C LYS A 114 -6.41 -6.80 13.20
N GLY A 115 -6.90 -7.91 12.67
CA GLY A 115 -7.48 -9.00 13.46
C GLY A 115 -8.96 -8.84 13.84
N SER A 116 -9.64 -7.77 13.46
CA SER A 116 -11.08 -7.59 13.73
C SER A 116 -11.99 -8.26 12.71
N LEU A 117 -11.46 -8.57 11.51
CA LEU A 117 -12.22 -9.23 10.45
C LEU A 117 -12.62 -10.65 10.87
N SER A 118 -13.87 -11.05 10.61
CA SER A 118 -14.33 -12.40 10.90
C SER A 118 -13.57 -13.44 10.06
N LYS A 119 -13.41 -14.66 10.61
CA LYS A 119 -12.70 -15.74 9.89
C LYS A 119 -13.41 -16.13 8.59
N GLU A 120 -14.73 -16.06 8.60
CA GLU A 120 -15.59 -16.38 7.44
C GLU A 120 -15.32 -15.43 6.27
N LEU A 121 -14.84 -14.21 6.55
CA LEU A 121 -14.54 -13.20 5.55
C LEU A 121 -13.02 -12.96 5.38
N GLY A 122 -12.20 -13.88 5.84
CA GLY A 122 -10.75 -13.86 5.58
C GLY A 122 -9.88 -13.40 6.75
N GLY A 123 -10.44 -13.30 7.97
CA GLY A 123 -9.70 -12.82 9.16
C GLY A 123 -8.52 -13.71 9.58
N ASP A 124 -8.42 -14.94 9.07
CA ASP A 124 -7.30 -15.84 9.27
C ASP A 124 -6.25 -15.78 8.14
N ILE A 125 -6.48 -14.97 7.10
CA ILE A 125 -5.58 -14.81 5.97
C ILE A 125 -4.47 -13.84 6.32
N GLN A 126 -3.23 -14.31 6.35
CA GLN A 126 -2.06 -13.47 6.55
C GLN A 126 -1.52 -12.99 5.21
N ILE A 127 -1.65 -11.68 4.97
CA ILE A 127 -1.19 -11.04 3.74
C ILE A 127 0.33 -10.93 3.74
N GLY A 128 0.94 -11.18 2.59
CA GLY A 128 2.37 -10.98 2.37
C GLY A 128 2.75 -11.04 0.91
N PHE A 129 4.02 -10.78 0.65
CA PHE A 129 4.66 -10.99 -0.65
C PHE A 129 5.30 -12.38 -0.65
N SER A 130 4.83 -13.28 -1.46
CA SER A 130 5.50 -14.55 -1.63
C SER A 130 5.70 -14.86 -3.12
N SER A 131 6.63 -15.76 -3.41
CA SER A 131 6.84 -16.21 -4.79
C SER A 131 5.69 -17.08 -5.25
N ILE A 132 5.51 -17.19 -6.56
CA ILE A 132 4.49 -18.06 -7.16
C ILE A 132 4.62 -19.54 -6.73
N PHE A 133 5.83 -19.99 -6.36
CA PHE A 133 6.06 -21.35 -5.88
C PHE A 133 5.68 -21.54 -4.41
N TRP A 134 5.49 -20.44 -3.67
CA TRP A 134 4.99 -20.54 -2.32
C TRP A 134 3.48 -20.70 -2.33
N ASN A 135 3.01 -21.76 -1.75
CA ASN A 135 1.57 -21.98 -1.62
C ASN A 135 1.25 -22.77 -0.35
N THR A 136 0.07 -22.51 0.16
CA THR A 136 -0.40 -23.07 1.41
C THR A 136 -0.65 -24.59 1.33
N ALA A 137 -0.89 -25.14 0.15
CA ALA A 137 -1.09 -26.57 -0.03
C ALA A 137 0.20 -27.37 0.25
N TRP A 138 1.35 -26.88 -0.22
CA TRP A 138 2.64 -27.57 -0.01
C TRP A 138 3.28 -27.24 1.32
N THR A 139 2.95 -26.12 1.92
CA THR A 139 3.57 -25.61 3.17
C THR A 139 2.70 -25.87 4.41
N ALA A 140 1.71 -26.78 4.32
CA ALA A 140 0.77 -27.08 5.39
C ALA A 140 0.10 -25.82 5.98
N LYS A 141 -0.33 -24.92 5.11
CA LYS A 141 -0.95 -23.61 5.44
C LYS A 141 -0.02 -22.63 6.17
N GLN A 142 1.28 -22.73 5.96
CA GLN A 142 2.23 -21.76 6.52
C GLN A 142 2.06 -20.39 5.86
N ALA A 143 2.07 -19.34 6.65
CA ALA A 143 2.05 -17.94 6.19
C ALA A 143 3.38 -17.56 5.45
N PRO A 144 3.33 -16.54 4.58
CA PRO A 144 2.15 -15.78 4.16
C PRO A 144 1.23 -16.57 3.24
N HIS A 145 -0.07 -16.21 3.23
CA HIS A 145 -1.08 -16.92 2.45
C HIS A 145 -1.32 -16.31 1.07
N THR A 146 -0.72 -15.17 0.75
CA THR A 146 -0.98 -14.40 -0.46
C THR A 146 0.30 -14.08 -1.22
N LEU A 147 0.16 -13.76 -2.51
CA LEU A 147 1.28 -13.48 -3.41
C LEU A 147 1.58 -11.98 -3.55
N GLY A 148 0.73 -11.11 -3.01
CA GLY A 148 0.85 -9.67 -3.10
C GLY A 148 -0.47 -9.00 -3.44
N ILE A 149 -0.42 -7.80 -4.01
CA ILE A 149 -1.60 -7.03 -4.43
C ILE A 149 -1.58 -6.73 -5.93
N LEU A 150 -2.75 -6.35 -6.43
CA LEU A 150 -2.94 -5.79 -7.76
C LEU A 150 -3.86 -4.57 -7.65
N CYS A 151 -3.46 -3.44 -8.25
CA CYS A 151 -4.27 -2.24 -8.33
C CYS A 151 -4.11 -1.55 -9.69
N ASN A 152 -4.99 -0.61 -9.99
CA ASN A 152 -4.80 0.31 -11.11
C ASN A 152 -4.20 1.61 -10.59
N PRO A 153 -2.93 1.95 -10.91
CA PRO A 153 -2.30 3.19 -10.44
C PRO A 153 -3.03 4.46 -10.86
N ALA A 154 -3.79 4.42 -11.97
CA ALA A 154 -4.58 5.54 -12.45
C ALA A 154 -5.92 5.71 -11.71
N HIS A 155 -6.27 4.82 -10.77
CA HIS A 155 -7.49 4.95 -10.00
C HIS A 155 -7.46 6.22 -9.14
N PRO A 156 -8.53 7.06 -9.14
CA PRO A 156 -8.52 8.34 -8.41
C PRO A 156 -8.23 8.22 -6.90
N ALA A 157 -8.55 7.09 -6.29
CA ALA A 157 -8.24 6.80 -4.89
C ALA A 157 -6.72 6.74 -4.60
N LEU A 158 -5.89 6.52 -5.61
CA LEU A 158 -4.44 6.41 -5.52
C LEU A 158 -3.70 7.64 -6.07
N SER A 159 -4.41 8.70 -6.43
CA SER A 159 -3.84 9.90 -7.07
C SER A 159 -2.74 10.59 -6.27
N GLU A 160 -2.79 10.49 -4.93
CA GLU A 160 -1.77 11.03 -4.02
C GLU A 160 -0.85 9.94 -3.45
N PHE A 161 -0.90 8.73 -4.02
CA PHE A 161 -0.12 7.58 -3.59
C PHE A 161 0.52 6.92 -4.82
N PRO A 162 1.63 7.47 -5.33
CA PRO A 162 2.28 6.97 -6.54
C PRO A 162 2.69 5.51 -6.36
N THR A 163 2.12 4.64 -7.16
CA THR A 163 2.27 3.18 -7.04
C THR A 163 2.41 2.52 -8.41
N GLU A 164 2.88 1.29 -8.42
CA GLU A 164 2.83 0.37 -9.56
C GLU A 164 1.53 -0.45 -9.53
N TYR A 165 1.32 -1.29 -10.54
CA TYR A 165 0.18 -2.21 -10.61
C TYR A 165 0.19 -3.29 -9.54
N HIS A 166 1.37 -3.60 -9.01
CA HIS A 166 1.64 -4.70 -8.09
C HIS A 166 2.25 -4.19 -6.79
N SER A 167 2.35 -5.10 -5.84
CA SER A 167 3.03 -4.84 -4.59
C SER A 167 4.51 -4.51 -4.82
N ASP A 168 4.94 -3.44 -4.17
CA ASP A 168 6.32 -3.00 -4.05
C ASP A 168 6.63 -2.74 -2.57
N TYR A 169 7.81 -2.20 -2.29
CA TYR A 169 8.22 -1.97 -0.91
C TYR A 169 7.33 -0.94 -0.17
N GLN A 170 6.72 0.00 -0.90
CA GLN A 170 5.78 0.97 -0.34
C GLN A 170 4.54 0.30 0.28
N TRP A 171 4.06 -0.81 -0.32
CA TRP A 171 2.90 -1.54 0.16
C TRP A 171 3.18 -2.40 1.39
N TRP A 172 4.46 -2.61 1.76
CA TRP A 172 4.83 -3.48 2.86
C TRP A 172 4.14 -3.11 4.17
N ASP A 173 4.14 -1.81 4.52
CA ASP A 173 3.48 -1.33 5.73
C ASP A 173 1.98 -1.61 5.72
N ALA A 174 1.29 -1.22 4.65
CA ALA A 174 -0.15 -1.41 4.50
C ALA A 174 -0.53 -2.90 4.58
N MET A 175 0.20 -3.78 3.90
CA MET A 175 -0.07 -5.21 3.89
C MET A 175 0.22 -5.87 5.24
N SER A 176 1.28 -5.43 5.93
CA SER A 176 1.64 -5.97 7.25
C SER A 176 0.65 -5.59 8.36
N HIS A 177 -0.12 -4.50 8.14
CA HIS A 177 -1.12 -3.99 9.08
C HIS A 177 -2.54 -4.13 8.50
N SER A 178 -2.87 -5.27 7.93
CA SER A 178 -4.17 -5.44 7.26
C SER A 178 -4.75 -6.84 7.40
N GLY A 179 -6.02 -6.97 7.01
CA GLY A 179 -6.73 -8.21 6.75
C GLY A 179 -7.24 -8.26 5.32
N ALA A 180 -7.16 -9.42 4.68
CA ALA A 180 -7.71 -9.66 3.34
C ALA A 180 -9.19 -9.97 3.44
N ILE A 181 -10.03 -9.19 2.76
CA ILE A 181 -11.48 -9.34 2.79
C ILE A 181 -11.92 -10.26 1.67
N GLU A 182 -12.49 -11.42 1.99
CA GLU A 182 -13.10 -12.32 1.00
C GLU A 182 -14.47 -11.78 0.57
N PHE A 183 -14.48 -11.04 -0.51
CA PHE A 183 -15.66 -10.26 -0.92
C PHE A 183 -16.73 -11.06 -1.67
N SER A 184 -16.47 -12.28 -2.11
CA SER A 184 -17.48 -13.11 -2.78
C SER A 184 -18.70 -13.37 -1.90
N LYS A 185 -18.49 -13.45 -0.58
CA LYS A 185 -19.54 -13.63 0.41
C LYS A 185 -20.39 -12.36 0.64
N LEU A 186 -19.84 -11.19 0.30
CA LEU A 186 -20.56 -9.91 0.33
C LEU A 186 -21.31 -9.71 -0.97
N SER A 187 -20.61 -9.70 -2.09
CA SER A 187 -21.17 -9.61 -3.44
C SER A 187 -20.13 -9.96 -4.49
N PRO A 188 -20.46 -10.78 -5.50
CA PRO A 188 -19.56 -11.03 -6.62
C PRO A 188 -19.38 -9.83 -7.55
N LYS A 189 -20.17 -8.77 -7.37
CA LYS A 189 -20.11 -7.52 -8.15
C LYS A 189 -19.11 -6.51 -7.62
N ILE A 190 -18.45 -6.78 -6.50
CA ILE A 190 -17.43 -5.90 -5.95
C ILE A 190 -16.22 -5.90 -6.89
N HIS A 191 -15.80 -4.71 -7.29
CA HIS A 191 -14.56 -4.46 -8.01
C HIS A 191 -13.58 -3.78 -7.06
N PRO A 192 -12.58 -4.51 -6.51
CA PRO A 192 -11.64 -3.91 -5.57
C PRO A 192 -10.81 -2.80 -6.19
N ILE A 193 -10.63 -1.70 -5.47
CA ILE A 193 -9.63 -0.65 -5.78
C ILE A 193 -8.23 -1.25 -5.67
N VAL A 194 -8.02 -2.06 -4.61
CA VAL A 194 -6.81 -2.85 -4.42
C VAL A 194 -7.22 -4.29 -4.13
N ARG A 195 -6.87 -5.17 -5.04
CA ARG A 195 -7.08 -6.61 -4.93
C ARG A 195 -5.90 -7.25 -4.22
N VAL A 196 -6.16 -8.23 -3.36
CA VAL A 196 -5.13 -9.13 -2.83
C VAL A 196 -5.10 -10.38 -3.72
N ILE A 197 -3.91 -10.81 -4.11
CA ILE A 197 -3.72 -12.02 -4.91
C ILE A 197 -3.50 -13.18 -3.97
N ASP A 198 -4.47 -14.08 -3.94
CA ASP A 198 -4.42 -15.31 -3.14
C ASP A 198 -3.42 -16.32 -3.71
N ASP A 199 -3.11 -17.35 -2.95
CA ASP A 199 -2.37 -18.48 -3.50
C ASP A 199 -3.16 -19.14 -4.65
N TRP A 200 -2.43 -19.71 -5.59
CA TRP A 200 -3.00 -20.25 -6.84
C TRP A 200 -3.79 -21.55 -6.68
N PHE A 201 -3.73 -22.19 -5.52
CA PHE A 201 -4.55 -23.35 -5.20
C PHE A 201 -5.92 -22.96 -4.64
N THR A 202 -5.94 -22.02 -3.70
CA THR A 202 -7.16 -21.59 -3.01
C THR A 202 -7.94 -20.58 -3.84
N ASN A 203 -7.24 -19.60 -4.44
CA ASN A 203 -7.76 -18.61 -5.41
C ASN A 203 -9.04 -17.91 -4.96
N ARG A 204 -9.09 -17.47 -3.69
CA ARG A 204 -10.21 -16.69 -3.16
C ARG A 204 -10.26 -15.29 -3.77
N PRO A 205 -11.42 -14.70 -4.01
CA PRO A 205 -11.56 -13.30 -4.40
C PRO A 205 -11.36 -12.40 -3.19
N LEU A 206 -10.15 -11.82 -3.06
CA LEU A 206 -9.73 -11.04 -1.91
C LEU A 206 -9.57 -9.56 -2.26
N ALA A 207 -10.03 -8.68 -1.37
CA ALA A 207 -9.86 -7.23 -1.46
C ALA A 207 -9.07 -6.68 -0.26
N LEU A 208 -8.24 -5.67 -0.53
CA LEU A 208 -7.64 -4.83 0.50
C LEU A 208 -8.41 -3.52 0.65
N LEU A 209 -8.87 -2.96 -0.48
CA LEU A 209 -9.70 -1.75 -0.56
C LEU A 209 -10.82 -1.97 -1.57
N PHE A 210 -12.04 -1.66 -1.19
CA PHE A 210 -13.18 -1.60 -2.12
C PHE A 210 -14.19 -0.53 -1.69
N GLU A 211 -15.11 -0.20 -2.58
CA GLU A 211 -16.16 0.76 -2.32
C GLU A 211 -17.55 0.22 -2.68
N ALA A 212 -18.57 0.76 -2.04
CA ALA A 212 -19.95 0.37 -2.29
C ALA A 212 -20.93 1.49 -1.89
N ARG A 213 -22.17 1.37 -2.39
CA ARG A 213 -23.33 2.10 -1.86
C ARG A 213 -24.09 1.23 -0.87
N VAL A 214 -24.58 1.85 0.20
CA VAL A 214 -25.48 1.21 1.17
C VAL A 214 -26.62 2.17 1.43
N GLY A 215 -27.80 1.84 0.96
CA GLY A 215 -28.94 2.77 0.95
C GLY A 215 -28.62 4.02 0.13
N LYS A 216 -28.70 5.21 0.75
CA LYS A 216 -28.33 6.48 0.10
C LYS A 216 -26.87 6.86 0.30
N GLY A 217 -26.14 6.17 1.17
CA GLY A 217 -24.78 6.49 1.53
C GLY A 217 -23.72 5.76 0.70
N LYS A 218 -22.49 6.16 0.90
CA LYS A 218 -21.32 5.62 0.23
C LYS A 218 -20.30 5.17 1.27
N ILE A 219 -19.75 4.01 1.07
CA ILE A 219 -18.73 3.46 1.96
C ILE A 219 -17.48 3.08 1.17
N LEU A 220 -16.32 3.43 1.71
CA LEU A 220 -15.05 2.84 1.33
C LEU A 220 -14.62 1.91 2.46
N VAL A 221 -14.37 0.65 2.14
CA VAL A 221 -13.95 -0.38 3.09
C VAL A 221 -12.47 -0.65 2.89
N SER A 222 -11.73 -0.54 3.98
CA SER A 222 -10.30 -0.80 4.05
C SER A 222 -10.02 -1.95 4.99
N GLY A 223 -9.36 -2.98 4.50
CA GLY A 223 -8.73 -4.01 5.32
C GLY A 223 -7.46 -3.52 6.00
N ILE A 224 -6.94 -2.34 5.62
CA ILE A 224 -5.75 -1.72 6.23
C ILE A 224 -6.17 -1.03 7.52
N ASP A 225 -5.43 -1.31 8.58
CA ASP A 225 -5.54 -0.63 9.86
C ASP A 225 -4.89 0.75 9.79
N PHE A 226 -5.73 1.81 9.78
CA PHE A 226 -5.30 3.21 9.82
C PHE A 226 -5.44 3.83 11.22
N TRP A 227 -5.46 3.00 12.27
CA TRP A 227 -5.58 3.46 13.65
C TRP A 227 -4.27 3.36 14.41
N GLN A 228 -3.57 2.25 14.23
CA GLN A 228 -2.39 1.93 15.02
C GLN A 228 -1.14 2.63 14.48
N ASP A 229 -0.35 3.25 15.37
CA ASP A 229 1.00 3.79 15.14
C ASP A 229 1.15 4.69 13.90
N MET A 230 0.10 5.44 13.53
CA MET A 230 0.07 6.25 12.30
C MET A 230 1.17 7.32 12.25
N ASP A 231 1.70 7.77 13.38
CA ASP A 231 2.84 8.68 13.49
C ASP A 231 4.14 8.09 12.93
N LYS A 232 4.30 6.77 12.99
CA LYS A 232 5.47 6.01 12.52
C LYS A 232 5.31 5.43 11.11
N ARG A 233 4.14 5.57 10.51
CA ARG A 233 3.74 4.93 9.25
C ARG A 233 3.47 5.99 8.15
N PRO A 234 4.51 6.58 7.55
CA PRO A 234 4.35 7.63 6.55
C PRO A 234 3.58 7.16 5.31
N GLU A 235 3.76 5.93 4.87
CA GLU A 235 3.05 5.31 3.74
C GLU A 235 1.55 5.21 4.04
N ALA A 236 1.19 4.72 5.23
CA ALA A 236 -0.21 4.61 5.64
C ALA A 236 -0.88 5.99 5.74
N ARG A 237 -0.17 6.99 6.31
CA ARG A 237 -0.67 8.38 6.34
C ARG A 237 -0.90 8.94 4.94
N GLN A 238 0.00 8.65 4.01
CA GLN A 238 -0.12 9.13 2.64
C GLN A 238 -1.27 8.45 1.91
N LEU A 239 -1.42 7.14 2.07
CA LEU A 239 -2.54 6.41 1.50
C LEU A 239 -3.88 6.89 2.08
N LEU A 240 -3.99 7.03 3.40
CA LEU A 240 -5.19 7.55 4.05
C LEU A 240 -5.56 8.96 3.53
N TYR A 241 -4.57 9.83 3.34
CA TYR A 241 -4.78 11.14 2.75
C TYR A 241 -5.34 11.03 1.32
N SER A 242 -4.77 10.17 0.48
CA SER A 242 -5.25 9.92 -0.87
C SER A 242 -6.70 9.43 -0.89
N LEU A 243 -7.04 8.45 -0.03
CA LEU A 243 -8.39 7.93 0.10
C LEU A 243 -9.40 9.00 0.52
N LYS A 244 -9.08 9.81 1.54
CA LYS A 244 -9.95 10.89 1.99
C LYS A 244 -10.15 11.96 0.93
N LYS A 245 -9.10 12.33 0.19
CA LYS A 245 -9.19 13.27 -0.93
C LYS A 245 -10.11 12.74 -2.03
N TYR A 246 -9.96 11.47 -2.38
CA TYR A 246 -10.84 10.77 -3.32
C TYR A 246 -12.30 10.77 -2.84
N MET A 247 -12.56 10.34 -1.60
CA MET A 247 -13.90 10.26 -1.03
C MET A 247 -14.61 11.62 -0.96
N ASN A 248 -13.87 12.70 -0.92
CA ASN A 248 -14.40 14.08 -0.91
C ASN A 248 -14.59 14.66 -2.32
N SER A 249 -14.25 13.91 -3.35
CA SER A 249 -14.35 14.33 -4.75
C SER A 249 -15.61 13.78 -5.44
N PRO A 250 -16.05 14.38 -6.55
CA PRO A 250 -17.12 13.82 -7.38
C PRO A 250 -16.80 12.44 -7.95
N ALA A 251 -15.51 12.08 -8.06
CA ALA A 251 -15.07 10.77 -8.56
C ALA A 251 -15.46 9.62 -7.60
N PHE A 252 -15.71 9.90 -6.32
CA PHE A 252 -16.23 8.89 -5.39
C PHE A 252 -17.69 8.60 -5.68
N HIS A 253 -17.90 7.67 -6.60
CA HIS A 253 -19.24 7.27 -7.04
C HIS A 253 -19.30 5.74 -7.20
N PRO A 254 -19.41 5.00 -6.09
CA PRO A 254 -19.43 3.54 -6.13
C PRO A 254 -20.60 3.00 -6.95
N ASP A 255 -20.31 2.06 -7.86
CA ASP A 255 -21.36 1.42 -8.71
C ASP A 255 -21.99 0.21 -8.02
N THR A 256 -21.24 -0.48 -7.17
CA THR A 256 -21.75 -1.66 -6.46
C THR A 256 -22.63 -1.26 -5.29
N GLU A 257 -23.81 -1.86 -5.23
CA GLU A 257 -24.73 -1.70 -4.10
C GLU A 257 -24.68 -2.94 -3.20
N LEU A 258 -24.57 -2.70 -1.91
CA LEU A 258 -24.63 -3.71 -0.85
C LEU A 258 -25.84 -3.43 0.05
N LYS A 259 -26.46 -4.51 0.51
CA LYS A 259 -27.48 -4.42 1.57
C LYS A 259 -26.79 -4.25 2.92
N ARG A 260 -27.53 -3.67 3.87
CA ARG A 260 -27.08 -3.51 5.26
C ARG A 260 -26.54 -4.81 5.86
N GLU A 261 -27.30 -5.90 5.66
CA GLU A 261 -26.98 -7.20 6.22
C GLU A 261 -25.66 -7.78 5.64
N GLN A 262 -25.37 -7.45 4.38
CA GLN A 262 -24.13 -7.89 3.74
C GLN A 262 -22.92 -7.19 4.34
N ILE A 263 -22.98 -5.85 4.52
CA ILE A 263 -21.83 -5.11 5.06
C ILE A 263 -21.62 -5.40 6.57
N GLN A 264 -22.69 -5.71 7.31
CA GLN A 264 -22.59 -6.09 8.72
C GLN A 264 -21.81 -7.37 8.98
N GLN A 265 -21.70 -8.25 7.99
CA GLN A 265 -20.94 -9.50 8.13
C GLN A 265 -19.43 -9.28 8.29
N LEU A 266 -18.93 -8.09 7.97
CA LEU A 266 -17.49 -7.79 8.07
C LEU A 266 -16.95 -7.84 9.51
N LEU A 267 -17.80 -7.63 10.52
CA LEU A 267 -17.40 -7.50 11.91
C LEU A 267 -18.20 -8.40 12.84
#